data_faa992bd4f7080373ff7b91a5e15616a
#
_entry.id   faa992bd4f7080373ff7b91a5e15616a
#
_cell.length_a   1.000
_cell.length_b   1.000
_cell.length_c   1.000
_cell.angle_alpha   90.00
_cell.angle_beta   90.00
_cell.angle_gamma   90.00
#
_symmetry.space_group_name_H-M   'P 1'
#
loop_
_entity.id
_entity.type
_entity.pdbx_description
1 polymer ?
#
loop_
_entity_poly.entity_id
_entity_poly.type
_entity_poly.pdbx_seq_one_letter_code
_entity_poly.pdbx_strand_id
1 'polypeptide(L)'
;MDTLTKAKRSEVMSHVKQKNSKIELQVRSFLHRNGFRFRLHRSDLPGHPDIVLPKYKAVVFVNGCFWHFHQLSTCKRARIPKSNIEFWAAKLTRNMNRDKKEREELIILGWRVFFVWECQLGKHASKTLNSLMENLKNLGSVQK
;
A
#
# COMPACT_ATOMS: atom_id res chain seq x y z
N MET A 1 2.25 24.83 16.45
CA MET A 1 1.41 24.49 17.60
C MET A 1 0.26 23.62 17.15
N ASP A 2 0.05 22.53 17.87
CA ASP A 2 -1.03 21.60 17.55
C ASP A 2 -2.35 22.13 18.13
N THR A 3 -3.26 22.52 17.24
CA THR A 3 -4.55 23.08 17.63
C THR A 3 -5.66 22.04 17.73
N LEU A 4 -5.34 20.78 17.41
CA LEU A 4 -6.33 19.70 17.42
C LEU A 4 -6.46 19.08 18.80
N THR A 5 -7.70 18.78 19.20
CA THR A 5 -7.94 17.96 20.39
C THR A 5 -7.49 16.54 20.12
N LYS A 6 -7.32 15.74 21.17
CA LYS A 6 -6.94 14.33 21.02
C LYS A 6 -7.93 13.57 20.15
N ALA A 7 -9.24 13.79 20.36
CA ALA A 7 -10.27 13.15 19.56
C ALA A 7 -10.23 13.60 18.10
N LYS A 8 -10.05 14.90 17.88
CA LYS A 8 -9.97 15.46 16.52
C LYS A 8 -8.74 14.95 15.78
N ARG A 9 -7.61 14.85 16.46
CA ARG A 9 -6.37 14.31 15.89
C ARG A 9 -6.56 12.84 15.49
N SER A 10 -7.22 12.05 16.33
CA SER A 10 -7.52 10.67 16.05
C SER A 10 -8.40 10.53 14.81
N GLU A 11 -9.39 11.41 14.66
CA GLU A 11 -10.25 11.47 13.48
C GLU A 11 -9.45 11.77 12.21
N VAL A 12 -8.58 12.79 12.27
CA VAL A 12 -7.73 13.18 11.13
C VAL A 12 -6.80 12.02 10.73
N MET A 13 -6.18 11.36 11.70
CA MET A 13 -5.31 10.22 11.43
C MET A 13 -6.06 9.03 10.85
N SER A 14 -7.31 8.85 11.25
CA SER A 14 -8.18 7.83 10.67
C SER A 14 -8.44 8.12 9.19
N HIS A 15 -8.71 9.37 8.84
CA HIS A 15 -8.93 9.77 7.45
C HIS A 15 -7.70 9.55 6.56
N VAL A 16 -6.50 9.73 7.09
CA VAL A 16 -5.26 9.50 6.34
C VAL A 16 -5.14 8.05 5.87
N LYS A 17 -5.74 7.10 6.59
CA LYS A 17 -5.72 5.67 6.24
C LYS A 17 -6.90 5.24 5.38
N GLN A 18 -7.80 6.16 5.04
CA GLN A 18 -9.01 5.80 4.32
C GLN A 18 -8.75 5.44 2.86
N LYS A 19 -9.74 4.75 2.30
CA LYS A 19 -9.80 4.37 0.89
C LYS A 19 -9.76 5.60 0.00
N ASN A 20 -9.38 5.40 -1.25
CA ASN A 20 -9.37 6.45 -2.27
C ASN A 20 -8.36 7.57 -1.99
N SER A 21 -7.23 7.24 -1.37
CA SER A 21 -6.15 8.22 -1.21
C SER A 21 -5.67 8.70 -2.57
N LYS A 22 -4.99 9.86 -2.59
CA LYS A 22 -4.47 10.44 -3.82
C LYS A 22 -3.54 9.46 -4.57
N ILE A 23 -2.66 8.78 -3.85
CA ILE A 23 -1.74 7.81 -4.46
C ILE A 23 -2.48 6.59 -5.00
N GLU A 24 -3.50 6.13 -4.30
CA GLU A 24 -4.33 5.02 -4.78
C GLU A 24 -5.05 5.40 -6.07
N LEU A 25 -5.64 6.59 -6.12
CA LEU A 25 -6.32 7.08 -7.32
C LEU A 25 -5.37 7.16 -8.51
N GLN A 26 -4.13 7.55 -8.27
CA GLN A 26 -3.10 7.62 -9.31
C GLN A 26 -2.83 6.26 -9.93
N VAL A 27 -2.68 5.24 -9.10
CA VAL A 27 -2.45 3.86 -9.56
C VAL A 27 -3.68 3.32 -10.31
N ARG A 28 -4.86 3.52 -9.75
CA ARG A 28 -6.12 3.08 -10.37
C ARG A 28 -6.32 3.68 -11.75
N SER A 29 -6.12 4.99 -11.85
CA SER A 29 -6.29 5.72 -13.10
C SER A 29 -5.34 5.19 -14.18
N PHE A 30 -4.07 4.97 -13.82
CA PHE A 30 -3.08 4.42 -14.74
C PHE A 30 -3.50 3.03 -15.25
N LEU A 31 -3.89 2.15 -14.35
CA LEU A 31 -4.28 0.79 -14.73
C LEU A 31 -5.53 0.79 -15.60
N HIS A 32 -6.53 1.58 -15.25
CA HIS A 32 -7.77 1.67 -16.02
C HIS A 32 -7.51 2.18 -17.44
N ARG A 33 -6.69 3.21 -17.58
CA ARG A 33 -6.35 3.77 -18.90
C ARG A 33 -5.59 2.76 -19.79
N ASN A 34 -4.90 1.82 -19.17
CA ASN A 34 -4.14 0.80 -19.88
C ASN A 34 -4.93 -0.51 -20.07
N GLY A 35 -6.24 -0.45 -19.88
CA GLY A 35 -7.13 -1.57 -20.19
C GLY A 35 -7.32 -2.59 -19.08
N PHE A 36 -6.76 -2.36 -17.91
CA PHE A 36 -6.94 -3.27 -16.79
C PHE A 36 -8.30 -3.05 -16.16
N ARG A 37 -8.93 -4.16 -15.77
CA ARG A 37 -10.19 -4.13 -15.02
C ARG A 37 -9.95 -4.76 -13.67
N PHE A 38 -10.51 -4.13 -12.63
CA PHE A 38 -10.19 -4.49 -11.26
C PHE A 38 -11.37 -4.23 -10.33
N ARG A 39 -11.29 -4.83 -9.14
CA ARG A 39 -12.19 -4.58 -8.02
C ARG A 39 -11.42 -3.82 -6.95
N LEU A 40 -12.13 -3.07 -6.12
CA LEU A 40 -11.51 -2.24 -5.09
C LEU A 40 -11.85 -2.75 -3.70
N HIS A 41 -10.86 -2.67 -2.81
CA HIS A 41 -11.04 -2.85 -1.37
C HIS A 41 -11.84 -4.09 -0.99
N ARG A 42 -11.47 -5.25 -1.53
CA ARG A 42 -12.18 -6.50 -1.21
C ARG A 42 -11.89 -6.92 0.22
N SER A 43 -12.94 -6.87 1.05
CA SER A 43 -12.83 -7.21 2.48
C SER A 43 -12.80 -8.71 2.75
N ASP A 44 -13.13 -9.52 1.74
CA ASP A 44 -13.07 -10.97 1.85
C ASP A 44 -11.66 -11.55 1.68
N LEU A 45 -10.67 -10.71 1.32
CA LEU A 45 -9.29 -11.14 1.18
C LEU A 45 -8.44 -10.61 2.32
N PRO A 46 -7.39 -11.36 2.73
CA PRO A 46 -6.48 -10.89 3.78
C PRO A 46 -5.89 -9.53 3.42
N GLY A 47 -5.87 -8.61 4.38
CA GLY A 47 -5.30 -7.28 4.20
C GLY A 47 -6.17 -6.30 3.45
N HIS A 48 -7.35 -6.70 3.00
CA HIS A 48 -8.25 -5.84 2.22
C HIS A 48 -7.50 -5.11 1.11
N PRO A 49 -6.94 -5.84 0.11
CA PRO A 49 -6.14 -5.21 -0.94
C PRO A 49 -6.84 -4.03 -1.60
N ASP A 50 -6.08 -2.99 -1.88
CA ASP A 50 -6.65 -1.78 -2.49
C ASP A 50 -7.20 -2.05 -3.89
N ILE A 51 -6.47 -2.84 -4.66
CA ILE A 51 -6.84 -3.17 -6.04
C ILE A 51 -6.72 -4.67 -6.24
N VAL A 52 -7.76 -5.30 -6.78
CA VAL A 52 -7.78 -6.74 -7.06
C VAL A 52 -8.02 -6.96 -8.55
N LEU A 53 -7.12 -7.70 -9.18
CA LEU A 53 -7.20 -8.00 -10.62
C LEU A 53 -7.41 -9.52 -10.79
N PRO A 54 -8.68 -9.97 -10.79
CA PRO A 54 -8.97 -11.41 -10.85
C PRO A 54 -8.41 -12.09 -12.08
N LYS A 55 -8.46 -11.42 -13.23
CA LYS A 55 -7.95 -11.97 -14.49
C LYS A 55 -6.48 -12.35 -14.39
N TYR A 56 -5.71 -11.58 -13.61
CA TYR A 56 -4.27 -11.81 -13.47
C TYR A 56 -3.93 -12.55 -12.17
N LYS A 57 -4.93 -12.89 -11.39
CA LYS A 57 -4.77 -13.47 -10.06
C LYS A 57 -3.79 -12.65 -9.21
N ALA A 58 -3.96 -11.34 -9.27
CA ALA A 58 -3.06 -10.37 -8.65
C ALA A 58 -3.80 -9.39 -7.77
N VAL A 59 -3.13 -8.96 -6.71
CA VAL A 59 -3.60 -7.89 -5.85
C VAL A 59 -2.51 -6.82 -5.73
N VAL A 60 -2.91 -5.57 -5.58
CA VAL A 60 -1.99 -4.45 -5.42
C VAL A 60 -2.33 -3.70 -4.14
N PHE A 61 -1.33 -3.53 -3.31
CA PHE A 61 -1.40 -2.67 -2.13
C PHE A 61 -0.70 -1.36 -2.46
N VAL A 62 -1.40 -0.26 -2.24
CA VAL A 62 -0.82 1.08 -2.41
C VAL A 62 -0.53 1.61 -1.02
N ASN A 63 0.73 1.57 -0.63
CA ASN A 63 1.15 1.79 0.75
C ASN A 63 1.72 3.17 0.99
N GLY A 64 1.22 3.86 2.02
CA GLY A 64 1.87 5.04 2.56
C GLY A 64 3.15 4.62 3.28
N CYS A 65 4.26 5.28 2.98
CA CYS A 65 5.57 4.88 3.49
C CYS A 65 5.65 4.93 5.03
N PHE A 66 5.01 5.92 5.64
CA PHE A 66 5.00 6.05 7.09
C PHE A 66 4.22 4.91 7.76
N TRP A 67 2.96 4.71 7.34
CA TRP A 67 2.06 3.76 8.03
C TRP A 67 2.49 2.31 7.91
N HIS A 68 3.13 1.96 6.80
CA HIS A 68 3.60 0.60 6.55
C HIS A 68 5.10 0.48 6.78
N PHE A 69 5.70 1.52 7.29
CA PHE A 69 7.12 1.61 7.63
C PHE A 69 8.02 1.05 6.52
N HIS A 70 8.05 1.77 5.41
CA HIS A 70 8.84 1.38 4.24
C HIS A 70 10.32 1.26 4.61
N GLN A 71 10.87 0.06 4.55
CA GLN A 71 12.21 -0.25 5.06
C GLN A 71 13.36 0.13 4.12
N LEU A 72 13.09 0.93 3.12
CA LEU A 72 14.13 1.43 2.24
C LEU A 72 14.91 2.56 2.93
N SER A 73 16.23 2.40 3.05
CA SER A 73 17.08 3.38 3.77
C SER A 73 16.99 4.80 3.19
N THR A 74 16.69 4.92 1.88
CA THR A 74 16.55 6.20 1.22
C THR A 74 15.14 6.81 1.38
N CYS A 75 14.20 6.08 1.98
CA CYS A 75 12.83 6.57 2.14
C CYS A 75 12.74 7.52 3.33
N LYS A 76 12.70 8.82 3.06
CA LYS A 76 12.61 9.84 4.10
C LYS A 76 11.24 9.92 4.77
N ARG A 77 10.21 9.37 4.13
CA ARG A 77 8.85 9.39 4.69
C ARG A 77 8.64 8.38 5.81
N ALA A 78 9.46 7.33 5.85
CA ALA A 78 9.35 6.27 6.86
C ALA A 78 10.22 6.56 8.07
N ARG A 79 9.96 7.69 8.72
CA ARG A 79 10.71 8.11 9.92
C ARG A 79 9.83 8.07 11.14
N ILE A 80 10.37 7.53 12.22
CA ILE A 80 9.67 7.52 13.51
C ILE A 80 9.74 8.93 14.09
N PRO A 81 8.57 9.53 14.45
CA PRO A 81 8.55 10.84 15.07
C PRO A 81 9.37 10.85 16.36
N LYS A 82 10.04 11.97 16.64
CA LYS A 82 10.84 12.12 17.86
C LYS A 82 9.99 12.15 19.12
N SER A 83 8.74 12.62 19.00
CA SER A 83 7.77 12.63 20.10
C SER A 83 7.09 11.27 20.17
N ASN A 84 7.04 10.69 21.36
CA ASN A 84 6.41 9.38 21.61
C ASN A 84 7.02 8.26 20.77
N ILE A 85 8.34 8.19 20.75
CA ILE A 85 9.07 7.19 19.95
C ILE A 85 8.59 5.76 20.23
N GLU A 86 8.43 5.41 21.51
CA GLU A 86 8.01 4.05 21.90
C GLU A 86 6.64 3.71 21.34
N PHE A 87 5.71 4.64 21.42
CA PHE A 87 4.35 4.45 20.89
C PHE A 87 4.39 4.19 19.39
N TRP A 88 5.09 5.05 18.64
CA TRP A 88 5.13 4.93 17.17
C TRP A 88 5.91 3.70 16.73
N ALA A 89 7.02 3.39 17.39
CA ALA A 89 7.81 2.20 17.07
C ALA A 89 6.98 0.93 17.24
N ALA A 90 6.24 0.83 18.34
CA ALA A 90 5.39 -0.33 18.60
C ALA A 90 4.26 -0.44 17.58
N LYS A 91 3.61 0.69 17.26
CA LYS A 91 2.51 0.70 16.31
C LYS A 91 2.97 0.32 14.90
N LEU A 92 4.09 0.91 14.45
CA LEU A 92 4.62 0.62 13.11
C LEU A 92 5.11 -0.82 13.01
N THR A 93 5.70 -1.36 14.06
CA THR A 93 6.12 -2.76 14.11
C THR A 93 4.93 -3.69 13.97
N ARG A 94 3.84 -3.41 14.67
CA ARG A 94 2.61 -4.20 14.55
C ARG A 94 2.05 -4.13 13.13
N ASN A 95 2.07 -2.95 12.51
CA ASN A 95 1.60 -2.79 11.13
C ASN A 95 2.44 -3.62 10.16
N MET A 96 3.76 -3.61 10.31
CA MET A 96 4.67 -4.38 9.48
C MET A 96 4.42 -5.88 9.61
N ASN A 97 4.27 -6.37 10.84
CA ASN A 97 4.03 -7.78 11.09
C ASN A 97 2.69 -8.24 10.51
N ARG A 98 1.67 -7.42 10.66
CA ARG A 98 0.36 -7.68 10.07
C ARG A 98 0.43 -7.74 8.55
N ASP A 99 1.11 -6.75 7.93
CA ASP A 99 1.25 -6.69 6.47
C ASP A 99 1.97 -7.93 5.95
N LYS A 100 3.00 -8.37 6.62
CA LYS A 100 3.74 -9.57 6.26
C LYS A 100 2.87 -10.82 6.31
N LYS A 101 2.10 -10.96 7.40
CA LYS A 101 1.20 -12.09 7.58
C LYS A 101 0.14 -12.14 6.49
N GLU A 102 -0.48 -10.99 6.21
CA GLU A 102 -1.53 -10.89 5.20
C GLU A 102 -1.00 -11.21 3.80
N ARG A 103 0.21 -10.76 3.49
CA ARG A 103 0.86 -11.09 2.21
C ARG A 103 1.09 -12.60 2.08
N GLU A 104 1.59 -13.24 3.14
CA GLU A 104 1.82 -14.68 3.14
C GLU A 104 0.52 -15.45 2.95
N GLU A 105 -0.56 -15.02 3.61
CA GLU A 105 -1.87 -15.64 3.46
C GLU A 105 -2.39 -15.53 2.03
N LEU A 106 -2.22 -14.36 1.39
CA LEU A 106 -2.63 -14.15 0.00
C LEU A 106 -1.85 -15.06 -0.95
N ILE A 107 -0.56 -15.19 -0.75
CA ILE A 107 0.28 -16.07 -1.58
C ILE A 107 -0.17 -17.52 -1.46
N ILE A 108 -0.49 -17.97 -0.26
CA ILE A 108 -1.01 -19.32 -0.01
C ILE A 108 -2.33 -19.53 -0.76
N LEU A 109 -3.16 -18.49 -0.85
CA LEU A 109 -4.44 -18.56 -1.57
C LEU A 109 -4.26 -18.50 -3.10
N GLY A 110 -3.03 -18.36 -3.58
CA GLY A 110 -2.73 -18.36 -5.01
C GLY A 110 -2.68 -16.99 -5.65
N TRP A 111 -2.72 -15.93 -4.86
CA TRP A 111 -2.64 -14.57 -5.40
C TRP A 111 -1.20 -14.11 -5.55
N ARG A 112 -0.93 -13.34 -6.62
CA ARG A 112 0.33 -12.63 -6.76
C ARG A 112 0.16 -11.27 -6.07
N VAL A 113 1.11 -10.90 -5.21
CA VAL A 113 1.00 -9.70 -4.38
C VAL A 113 2.00 -8.65 -4.86
N PHE A 114 1.50 -7.46 -5.16
CA PHE A 114 2.32 -6.32 -5.59
C PHE A 114 2.15 -5.17 -4.63
N PHE A 115 3.23 -4.44 -4.40
CA PHE A 115 3.22 -3.25 -3.56
C PHE A 115 3.67 -2.05 -4.36
N VAL A 116 2.95 -0.94 -4.20
CA VAL A 116 3.35 0.36 -4.74
C VAL A 116 3.46 1.31 -3.55
N TRP A 117 4.63 1.88 -3.37
CA TRP A 117 4.91 2.75 -2.23
C TRP A 117 4.75 4.22 -2.61
N GLU A 118 4.28 5.01 -1.67
CA GLU A 118 4.06 6.46 -1.87
C GLU A 118 5.29 7.16 -2.47
N CYS A 119 6.48 6.87 -1.97
CA CYS A 119 7.70 7.51 -2.44
C CYS A 119 8.04 7.16 -3.90
N GLN A 120 7.47 6.08 -4.42
CA GLN A 120 7.68 5.64 -5.81
C GLN A 120 6.74 6.32 -6.79
N LEU A 121 5.74 7.05 -6.30
CA LEU A 121 4.71 7.66 -7.12
C LEU A 121 4.91 9.17 -7.32
N GLY A 122 6.04 9.70 -6.88
CA GLY A 122 6.39 11.10 -7.11
C GLY A 122 7.10 11.28 -8.44
N LYS A 123 8.35 11.71 -8.39
CA LYS A 123 9.16 12.02 -9.55
C LYS A 123 9.30 10.87 -10.56
N HIS A 124 9.32 9.63 -10.06
CA HIS A 124 9.53 8.43 -10.89
C HIS A 124 8.25 7.61 -11.08
N ALA A 125 7.09 8.25 -10.99
CA ALA A 125 5.80 7.57 -11.07
C ALA A 125 5.64 6.76 -12.36
N SER A 126 6.00 7.32 -13.52
CA SER A 126 5.87 6.64 -14.80
C SER A 126 6.66 5.34 -14.84
N LYS A 127 7.90 5.36 -14.37
CA LYS A 127 8.74 4.17 -14.32
C LYS A 127 8.13 3.10 -13.41
N THR A 128 7.68 3.50 -12.24
CA THR A 128 7.07 2.60 -11.27
C THR A 128 5.81 1.93 -11.83
N LEU A 129 4.94 2.73 -12.43
CA LEU A 129 3.66 2.25 -12.95
C LEU A 129 3.83 1.37 -14.19
N ASN A 130 4.76 1.71 -15.07
CA ASN A 130 5.07 0.87 -16.24
C ASN A 130 5.63 -0.47 -15.81
N SER A 131 6.50 -0.47 -14.81
CA SER A 131 7.05 -1.70 -14.24
C SER A 131 5.97 -2.59 -13.64
N LEU A 132 5.03 -1.99 -12.90
CA LEU A 132 3.88 -2.71 -12.35
C LEU A 132 3.05 -3.34 -13.47
N MET A 133 2.77 -2.59 -14.52
CA MET A 133 1.97 -3.06 -15.65
C MET A 133 2.63 -4.26 -16.33
N GLU A 134 3.93 -4.18 -16.58
CA GLU A 134 4.67 -5.27 -17.20
C GLU A 134 4.66 -6.53 -16.34
N ASN A 135 4.85 -6.36 -15.02
CA ASN A 135 4.83 -7.48 -14.09
C ASN A 135 3.46 -8.13 -14.00
N LEU A 136 2.40 -7.34 -14.07
CA LEU A 136 1.03 -7.87 -14.07
C LEU A 136 0.79 -8.72 -15.33
N LYS A 137 1.25 -8.27 -16.47
CA LYS A 137 1.06 -8.99 -17.74
C LYS A 137 1.92 -10.25 -17.85
N ASN A 138 3.00 -10.33 -17.08
CA ASN A 138 3.91 -11.46 -17.13
C ASN A 138 3.41 -12.60 -16.26
N LEU A 139 2.51 -13.42 -16.81
CA LEU A 139 1.89 -14.52 -16.09
C LEU A 139 2.83 -15.70 -15.80
N GLY A 140 3.99 -15.75 -16.47
CA GLY A 140 5.00 -16.76 -16.20
C GLY A 140 5.86 -16.44 -14.98
N SER A 141 5.74 -15.23 -14.44
CA SER A 141 6.49 -14.79 -13.27
C SER A 141 5.79 -15.26 -12.02
N VAL A 142 6.35 -16.24 -11.33
CA VAL A 142 5.77 -16.74 -10.08
C VAL A 142 6.48 -16.11 -8.91
N GLN A 143 5.72 -15.50 -8.04
CA GLN A 143 6.24 -14.98 -6.77
C GLN A 143 6.42 -16.12 -5.79
N LYS A 144 7.64 -16.32 -5.41
CA LYS A 144 7.97 -17.33 -4.42
C LYS A 144 8.17 -16.71 -3.03
#